data_ce600de14800d33e6f01591a4e438476
#
_entry.id   ce600de14800d33e6f01591a4e438476
#
_cell.length_a   1.000
_cell.length_b   1.000
_cell.length_c   1.000
_cell.angle_alpha   90.00
_cell.angle_beta   90.00
_cell.angle_gamma   90.00
#
_symmetry.space_group_name_H-M   'P 1'
#
loop_
_entity.id
_entity.type
_entity.pdbx_description
1 polymer ?
#
loop_
_entity_poly.entity_id
_entity_poly.type
_entity_poly.pdbx_seq_one_letter_code
_entity_poly.pdbx_strand_id
1 'polypeptide(L)'
;MNLIKRLRRQFILLATVAVLIIVIGALGLINTLGYAAMRSHVIDTMTAITQNGGTLPSRIHENDTTSAGWLPIPGANSPADTPEFAYQTRYFSIHLDSENRMTSVNVKNIVAFSEDQAIAFSKTALQSPSATGFMQKNKARYGFMKTEYPDGSKLIVVMDCTRDFADFHTFLSYS
;
A
#
# COMPACT_ATOMS: atom_id res chain seq x y z
N MET A 1 55.94 26.53 -3.51
CA MET A 1 55.34 25.51 -2.61
C MET A 1 53.83 25.57 -2.49
N ASN A 2 53.14 26.57 -3.02
CA ASN A 2 51.67 26.72 -2.89
C ASN A 2 50.85 25.99 -3.96
N LEU A 3 51.43 25.71 -5.13
CA LEU A 3 50.68 25.09 -6.24
C LEU A 3 50.32 23.62 -5.96
N ILE A 4 51.23 22.84 -5.41
CA ILE A 4 51.02 21.44 -5.07
C ILE A 4 49.97 21.28 -3.99
N LYS A 5 49.98 22.17 -2.97
CA LYS A 5 48.95 22.17 -1.91
C LYS A 5 47.56 22.54 -2.44
N ARG A 6 47.47 23.47 -3.40
CA ARG A 6 46.22 23.85 -4.06
C ARG A 6 45.66 22.72 -4.93
N LEU A 7 46.51 22.06 -5.71
CA LEU A 7 46.12 20.95 -6.57
C LEU A 7 45.60 19.76 -5.74
N ARG A 8 46.32 19.41 -4.67
CA ARG A 8 45.90 18.34 -3.74
C ARG A 8 44.56 18.67 -3.09
N ARG A 9 44.31 19.91 -2.65
CA ARG A 9 43.05 20.33 -2.05
C ARG A 9 41.90 20.26 -3.07
N GLN A 10 42.11 20.68 -4.31
CA GLN A 10 41.10 20.61 -5.36
C GLN A 10 40.77 19.14 -5.71
N PHE A 11 41.76 18.26 -5.77
CA PHE A 11 41.55 16.84 -6.04
C PHE A 11 40.74 16.16 -4.93
N ILE A 12 41.09 16.40 -3.66
CA ILE A 12 40.36 15.88 -2.51
C ILE A 12 38.91 16.38 -2.53
N LEU A 13 38.69 17.67 -2.77
CA LEU A 13 37.36 18.26 -2.80
C LEU A 13 36.50 17.64 -3.93
N LEU A 14 37.09 17.50 -5.13
CA LEU A 14 36.39 16.91 -6.28
C LEU A 14 36.03 15.44 -6.03
N ALA A 15 36.94 14.66 -5.45
CA ALA A 15 36.70 13.28 -5.09
C ALA A 15 35.60 13.16 -4.00
N THR A 16 35.64 14.03 -2.99
CA THR A 16 34.62 14.03 -1.92
C THR A 16 33.24 14.41 -2.47
N VAL A 17 33.14 15.40 -3.34
CA VAL A 17 31.89 15.81 -3.98
C VAL A 17 31.35 14.68 -4.86
N ALA A 18 32.22 14.01 -5.63
CA ALA A 18 31.81 12.90 -6.47
C ALA A 18 31.21 11.74 -5.65
N VAL A 19 31.87 11.35 -4.55
CA VAL A 19 31.37 10.31 -3.65
C VAL A 19 30.04 10.73 -3.01
N LEU A 20 29.93 11.98 -2.58
CA LEU A 20 28.69 12.50 -1.96
C LEU A 20 27.52 12.45 -2.93
N ILE A 21 27.71 12.80 -4.20
CA ILE A 21 26.67 12.70 -5.24
C ILE A 21 26.21 11.25 -5.43
N ILE A 22 27.17 10.31 -5.47
CA ILE A 22 26.83 8.89 -5.62
C ILE A 22 26.03 8.38 -4.43
N VAL A 23 26.43 8.72 -3.21
CA VAL A 23 25.72 8.30 -1.98
C VAL A 23 24.31 8.88 -1.93
N ILE A 24 24.15 10.18 -2.20
CA ILE A 24 22.83 10.82 -2.22
C ILE A 24 21.94 10.18 -3.31
N GLY A 25 22.50 9.93 -4.49
CA GLY A 25 21.79 9.27 -5.58
C GLY A 25 21.34 7.85 -5.21
N ALA A 26 22.22 7.06 -4.60
CA ALA A 26 21.89 5.70 -4.16
C ALA A 26 20.81 5.69 -3.07
N LEU A 27 20.91 6.55 -2.07
CA LEU A 27 19.91 6.67 -1.01
C LEU A 27 18.55 7.12 -1.59
N GLY A 28 18.54 8.10 -2.49
CA GLY A 28 17.31 8.55 -3.15
C GLY A 28 16.65 7.44 -3.96
N LEU A 29 17.43 6.63 -4.66
CA LEU A 29 16.93 5.50 -5.44
C LEU A 29 16.31 4.42 -4.53
N ILE A 30 17.02 4.02 -3.47
CA ILE A 30 16.55 3.01 -2.51
C ILE A 30 15.24 3.46 -1.87
N ASN A 31 15.15 4.71 -1.45
CA ASN A 31 13.95 5.25 -0.82
C ASN A 31 12.76 5.29 -1.79
N THR A 32 13.00 5.65 -3.06
CA THR A 32 11.95 5.68 -4.08
C THR A 32 11.44 4.28 -4.39
N LEU A 33 12.35 3.31 -4.55
CA LEU A 33 11.99 1.91 -4.79
C LEU A 33 11.24 1.31 -3.59
N GLY A 34 11.67 1.59 -2.36
CA GLY A 34 11.00 1.13 -1.14
C GLY A 34 9.57 1.66 -1.03
N TYR A 35 9.36 2.94 -1.32
CA TYR A 35 8.01 3.53 -1.35
C TYR A 35 7.14 2.91 -2.46
N ALA A 36 7.69 2.70 -3.65
CA ALA A 36 6.97 2.08 -4.76
C ALA A 36 6.56 0.64 -4.42
N ALA A 37 7.46 -0.14 -3.82
CA ALA A 37 7.20 -1.52 -3.40
C ALA A 37 6.11 -1.59 -2.33
N MET A 38 6.16 -0.73 -1.29
CA MET A 38 5.13 -0.64 -0.27
C MET A 38 3.77 -0.29 -0.89
N ARG A 39 3.73 0.71 -1.76
CA ARG A 39 2.50 1.12 -2.44
C ARG A 39 1.91 0.00 -3.30
N SER A 40 2.75 -0.70 -4.05
CA SER A 40 2.32 -1.86 -4.87
C SER A 40 1.70 -2.93 -4.00
N HIS A 41 2.36 -3.31 -2.90
CA HIS A 41 1.84 -4.32 -1.96
C HIS A 41 0.45 -3.96 -1.41
N VAL A 42 0.24 -2.70 -1.03
CA VAL A 42 -1.07 -2.23 -0.54
C VAL A 42 -2.13 -2.31 -1.64
N ILE A 43 -1.81 -1.89 -2.86
CA ILE A 43 -2.72 -1.93 -4.01
C ILE A 43 -3.05 -3.38 -4.39
N ASP A 44 -2.07 -4.27 -4.41
CA ASP A 44 -2.24 -5.68 -4.75
C ASP A 44 -3.15 -6.38 -3.73
N THR A 45 -2.96 -6.10 -2.44
CA THR A 45 -3.83 -6.61 -1.37
C THR A 45 -5.27 -6.09 -1.52
N MET A 46 -5.47 -4.79 -1.76
CA MET A 46 -6.81 -4.23 -1.99
C MET A 46 -7.46 -4.78 -3.25
N THR A 47 -6.67 -5.06 -4.30
CA THR A 47 -7.14 -5.68 -5.53
C THR A 47 -7.65 -7.10 -5.26
N ALA A 48 -6.91 -7.90 -4.49
CA ALA A 48 -7.33 -9.24 -4.08
C ALA A 48 -8.65 -9.21 -3.29
N ILE A 49 -8.79 -8.29 -2.33
CA ILE A 49 -10.03 -8.10 -1.57
C ILE A 49 -11.18 -7.72 -2.50
N THR A 50 -10.94 -6.81 -3.45
CA THR A 50 -11.96 -6.34 -4.40
C THR A 50 -12.42 -7.45 -5.34
N GLN A 51 -11.49 -8.24 -5.89
CA GLN A 51 -11.79 -9.37 -6.76
C GLN A 51 -12.56 -10.47 -6.04
N ASN A 52 -12.38 -10.59 -4.73
CA ASN A 52 -13.10 -11.54 -3.88
C ASN A 52 -14.35 -10.91 -3.21
N GLY A 53 -14.95 -9.90 -3.84
CA GLY A 53 -16.22 -9.32 -3.38
C GLY A 53 -16.13 -8.61 -2.02
N GLY A 54 -15.02 -7.96 -1.72
CA GLY A 54 -14.85 -7.18 -0.48
C GLY A 54 -14.38 -7.99 0.73
N THR A 55 -13.94 -9.24 0.53
CA THR A 55 -13.36 -10.09 1.56
C THR A 55 -11.98 -10.59 1.13
N LEU A 56 -11.09 -10.80 2.09
CA LEU A 56 -9.80 -11.43 1.79
C LEU A 56 -10.02 -12.90 1.46
N PRO A 57 -9.46 -13.42 0.35
CA PRO A 57 -9.59 -14.83 0.05
C PRO A 57 -8.92 -15.65 1.15
N SER A 58 -9.71 -16.45 1.87
CA SER A 58 -9.19 -17.43 2.81
C SER A 58 -8.77 -18.66 1.99
N ARG A 59 -7.46 -18.90 1.89
CA ARG A 59 -6.96 -20.17 1.33
C ARG A 59 -7.14 -21.30 2.36
N ILE A 60 -8.38 -21.71 2.57
CA ILE A 60 -8.71 -22.98 3.19
C ILE A 60 -9.53 -23.74 2.17
N HIS A 61 -8.88 -24.27 1.14
CA HIS A 61 -9.34 -25.48 0.46
C HIS A 61 -8.15 -26.18 -0.16
N GLU A 62 -7.74 -27.19 0.53
CA GLU A 62 -6.71 -28.17 0.21
C GLU A 62 -7.17 -29.14 -0.90
N ASN A 63 -7.90 -28.75 -1.93
CA ASN A 63 -8.23 -29.66 -3.02
C ASN A 63 -8.84 -29.03 -4.29
N ASP A 64 -8.53 -27.78 -4.62
CA ASP A 64 -8.96 -27.27 -5.93
C ASP A 64 -7.76 -26.91 -6.80
N THR A 65 -7.33 -27.87 -7.63
CA THR A 65 -6.28 -27.74 -8.64
C THR A 65 -6.73 -26.94 -9.88
N THR A 66 -7.84 -26.22 -9.78
CA THR A 66 -8.36 -25.37 -10.86
C THR A 66 -8.75 -24.00 -10.33
N SER A 67 -7.76 -23.17 -10.07
CA SER A 67 -8.02 -21.73 -9.89
C SER A 67 -6.91 -20.93 -10.51
N ALA A 68 -7.24 -20.50 -11.67
CA ALA A 68 -6.93 -19.25 -12.32
C ALA A 68 -5.96 -18.33 -11.59
N GLY A 69 -4.74 -18.22 -12.14
CA GLY A 69 -4.19 -16.92 -12.43
C GLY A 69 -3.61 -16.09 -11.30
N TRP A 70 -3.10 -16.66 -10.24
CA TRP A 70 -2.05 -15.99 -9.48
C TRP A 70 -0.72 -16.26 -10.18
N LEU A 71 -0.30 -15.31 -11.01
CA LEU A 71 1.08 -15.30 -11.47
C LEU A 71 1.97 -15.19 -10.24
N PRO A 72 2.82 -16.18 -9.95
CA PRO A 72 3.82 -16.03 -8.91
C PRO A 72 4.74 -14.88 -9.33
N ILE A 73 4.73 -13.80 -8.57
CA ILE A 73 5.72 -12.74 -8.73
C ILE A 73 7.06 -13.39 -8.37
N PRO A 74 8.01 -13.53 -9.30
CA PRO A 74 9.29 -14.14 -8.99
C PRO A 74 10.01 -13.31 -7.93
N GLY A 75 10.24 -13.90 -6.74
CA GLY A 75 11.03 -13.29 -5.67
C GLY A 75 10.24 -12.77 -4.48
N ALA A 76 8.93 -12.85 -4.45
CA ALA A 76 8.14 -12.55 -3.27
C ALA A 76 7.69 -13.85 -2.61
N ASN A 77 8.30 -14.21 -1.49
CA ASN A 77 7.58 -14.91 -0.42
C ASN A 77 6.51 -13.91 0.04
N SER A 78 5.38 -13.88 -0.66
CA SER A 78 4.33 -12.93 -0.35
C SER A 78 3.77 -13.30 1.02
N PRO A 79 3.75 -12.39 1.99
CA PRO A 79 3.07 -12.64 3.28
C PRO A 79 1.61 -13.07 3.09
N ALA A 80 1.03 -12.75 1.93
CA ALA A 80 -0.32 -13.14 1.53
C ALA A 80 -0.57 -14.65 1.41
N ASP A 81 0.50 -15.46 1.42
CA ASP A 81 0.39 -16.93 1.34
C ASP A 81 0.23 -17.60 2.71
N THR A 82 0.28 -16.84 3.81
CA THR A 82 0.10 -17.38 5.15
C THR A 82 -1.35 -17.19 5.62
N PRO A 83 -1.96 -18.17 6.29
CA PRO A 83 -3.30 -18.01 6.89
C PRO A 83 -3.39 -16.82 7.83
N GLU A 84 -2.30 -16.49 8.52
CA GLU A 84 -2.20 -15.37 9.44
C GLU A 84 -2.35 -14.01 8.77
N PHE A 85 -2.01 -13.89 7.48
CA PHE A 85 -2.12 -12.65 6.74
C PHE A 85 -3.56 -12.11 6.72
N ALA A 86 -4.54 -13.00 6.59
CA ALA A 86 -5.95 -12.63 6.61
C ALA A 86 -6.38 -12.01 7.95
N TYR A 87 -5.77 -12.45 9.06
CA TYR A 87 -6.04 -11.91 10.39
C TYR A 87 -5.24 -10.65 10.71
N GLN A 88 -4.09 -10.45 10.07
CA GLN A 88 -3.24 -9.27 10.28
C GLN A 88 -3.69 -8.09 9.43
N THR A 89 -4.34 -8.34 8.30
CA THR A 89 -4.81 -7.29 7.38
C THR A 89 -6.07 -6.63 7.94
N ARG A 90 -5.95 -5.36 8.29
CA ARG A 90 -7.04 -4.54 8.81
C ARG A 90 -7.70 -3.81 7.67
N TYR A 91 -8.93 -4.19 7.34
CA TYR A 91 -9.69 -3.54 6.28
C TYR A 91 -11.18 -3.57 6.57
N PHE A 92 -11.92 -2.74 5.86
CA PHE A 92 -13.36 -2.83 5.74
C PHE A 92 -13.78 -2.66 4.28
N SER A 93 -14.96 -3.16 3.96
CA SER A 93 -15.54 -3.03 2.63
C SER A 93 -16.99 -2.56 2.71
N ILE A 94 -17.39 -1.77 1.71
CA ILE A 94 -18.76 -1.24 1.59
C ILE A 94 -19.23 -1.48 0.18
N HIS A 95 -20.40 -2.09 0.05
CA HIS A 95 -21.12 -2.23 -1.21
C HIS A 95 -22.16 -1.12 -1.34
N LEU A 96 -22.24 -0.57 -2.53
CA LEU A 96 -23.20 0.45 -2.91
C LEU A 96 -23.96 -0.02 -4.15
N ASP A 97 -25.23 0.36 -4.24
CA ASP A 97 -25.99 0.16 -5.47
C ASP A 97 -25.65 1.22 -6.53
N SER A 98 -26.28 1.12 -7.70
CA SER A 98 -26.09 2.06 -8.80
C SER A 98 -26.49 3.51 -8.47
N GLU A 99 -27.31 3.72 -7.41
CA GLU A 99 -27.71 5.04 -6.92
C GLU A 99 -26.81 5.56 -5.78
N ASN A 100 -25.68 4.86 -5.53
CA ASN A 100 -24.75 5.12 -4.41
C ASN A 100 -25.39 4.97 -3.02
N ARG A 101 -26.49 4.21 -2.89
CA ARG A 101 -27.05 3.83 -1.59
C ARG A 101 -26.30 2.59 -1.10
N MET A 102 -26.03 2.58 0.17
CA MET A 102 -25.30 1.50 0.81
C MET A 102 -26.18 0.26 0.93
N THR A 103 -25.67 -0.87 0.46
CA THR A 103 -26.34 -2.17 0.52
C THR A 103 -25.74 -3.07 1.60
N SER A 104 -24.44 -3.01 1.83
CA SER A 104 -23.79 -3.77 2.91
C SER A 104 -22.50 -3.11 3.38
N VAL A 105 -22.16 -3.33 4.66
CA VAL A 105 -20.92 -2.90 5.31
C VAL A 105 -20.28 -4.10 5.99
N ASN A 106 -19.01 -4.34 5.72
CA ASN A 106 -18.24 -5.37 6.39
C ASN A 106 -17.05 -4.75 7.13
N VAL A 107 -17.16 -4.65 8.45
CA VAL A 107 -16.11 -4.12 9.35
C VAL A 107 -15.47 -5.20 10.23
N LYS A 108 -15.69 -6.48 9.91
CA LYS A 108 -15.24 -7.61 10.76
C LYS A 108 -13.73 -7.65 10.99
N ASN A 109 -12.97 -7.17 10.02
CA ASN A 109 -11.49 -7.24 10.04
C ASN A 109 -10.84 -5.95 10.57
N ILE A 110 -11.64 -4.99 11.11
CA ILE A 110 -11.09 -3.75 11.64
C ILE A 110 -11.87 -3.31 12.89
N VAL A 111 -11.24 -3.41 14.05
CA VAL A 111 -11.85 -3.04 15.33
C VAL A 111 -11.91 -1.52 15.52
N ALA A 112 -11.06 -0.77 14.82
CA ALA A 112 -10.93 0.68 14.97
C ALA A 112 -12.06 1.48 14.32
N PHE A 113 -12.98 0.85 13.60
CA PHE A 113 -14.10 1.50 12.90
C PHE A 113 -15.44 0.89 13.33
N SER A 114 -16.37 1.76 13.73
CA SER A 114 -17.79 1.43 13.72
C SER A 114 -18.35 1.52 12.30
N GLU A 115 -19.52 0.92 12.07
CA GLU A 115 -20.20 1.02 10.76
C GLU A 115 -20.41 2.47 10.33
N ASP A 116 -20.87 3.35 11.24
CA ASP A 116 -21.07 4.78 10.95
C ASP A 116 -19.77 5.48 10.53
N GLN A 117 -18.65 5.14 11.16
CA GLN A 117 -17.36 5.69 10.82
C GLN A 117 -16.86 5.17 9.46
N ALA A 118 -17.11 3.90 9.14
CA ALA A 118 -16.80 3.32 7.85
C ALA A 118 -17.60 4.00 6.73
N ILE A 119 -18.89 4.26 6.98
CA ILE A 119 -19.78 4.99 6.08
C ILE A 119 -19.27 6.42 5.83
N ALA A 120 -18.94 7.14 6.89
CA ALA A 120 -18.42 8.51 6.76
C ALA A 120 -17.09 8.56 5.99
N PHE A 121 -16.24 7.56 6.18
CA PHE A 121 -14.97 7.45 5.49
C PHE A 121 -15.15 7.12 4.00
N SER A 122 -16.05 6.21 3.67
CA SER A 122 -16.33 5.83 2.29
C SER A 122 -16.95 6.98 1.47
N LYS A 123 -17.77 7.85 2.09
CA LYS A 123 -18.23 9.08 1.44
C LYS A 123 -17.07 9.98 1.02
N THR A 124 -16.05 10.10 1.86
CA THR A 124 -14.83 10.84 1.51
C THR A 124 -14.05 10.16 0.38
N ALA A 125 -13.97 8.84 0.37
CA ALA A 125 -13.35 8.08 -0.71
C ALA A 125 -14.10 8.24 -2.04
N LEU A 126 -15.44 8.27 -2.00
CA LEU A 126 -16.27 8.51 -3.19
C LEU A 126 -16.01 9.87 -3.84
N GLN A 127 -15.78 10.89 -3.06
CA GLN A 127 -15.49 12.25 -3.55
C GLN A 127 -14.12 12.37 -4.22
N SER A 128 -13.21 11.41 -3.98
CA SER A 128 -11.91 11.39 -4.65
C SER A 128 -12.09 11.12 -6.15
N PRO A 129 -11.41 11.86 -7.05
CA PRO A 129 -11.45 11.59 -8.48
C PRO A 129 -10.74 10.28 -8.86
N SER A 130 -9.83 9.80 -8.01
CA SER A 130 -9.02 8.60 -8.28
C SER A 130 -9.74 7.34 -7.82
N ALA A 131 -9.58 6.25 -8.58
CA ALA A 131 -10.07 4.92 -8.20
C ALA A 131 -9.33 4.35 -6.98
N THR A 132 -8.05 4.74 -6.80
CA THR A 132 -7.22 4.33 -5.66
C THR A 132 -6.52 5.52 -5.06
N GLY A 133 -6.25 5.48 -3.76
CA GLY A 133 -5.54 6.57 -3.10
C GLY A 133 -5.23 6.26 -1.64
N PHE A 134 -4.57 7.22 -1.00
CA PHE A 134 -4.28 7.18 0.43
C PHE A 134 -4.90 8.39 1.11
N MET A 135 -5.47 8.17 2.29
CA MET A 135 -6.05 9.20 3.13
C MET A 135 -5.48 9.10 4.54
N GLN A 136 -5.38 10.24 5.21
CA GLN A 136 -4.93 10.31 6.60
C GLN A 136 -6.10 10.74 7.49
N LYS A 137 -6.31 10.00 8.59
CA LYS A 137 -7.30 10.34 9.63
C LYS A 137 -6.70 10.02 11.00
N ASN A 138 -6.71 10.99 11.92
CA ASN A 138 -6.22 10.80 13.30
C ASN A 138 -4.79 10.21 13.37
N LYS A 139 -3.87 10.70 12.54
CA LYS A 139 -2.48 10.21 12.41
C LYS A 139 -2.34 8.81 11.79
N ALA A 140 -3.42 8.06 11.58
CA ALA A 140 -3.41 6.79 10.87
C ALA A 140 -3.53 7.02 9.36
N ARG A 141 -2.93 6.14 8.57
CA ARG A 141 -2.95 6.18 7.12
C ARG A 141 -3.77 5.02 6.57
N TYR A 142 -4.68 5.35 5.67
CA TYR A 142 -5.59 4.39 5.05
C TYR A 142 -5.44 4.42 3.54
N GLY A 143 -5.30 3.25 2.94
CA GLY A 143 -5.46 3.07 1.50
C GLY A 143 -6.94 2.86 1.18
N PHE A 144 -7.40 3.35 0.05
CA PHE A 144 -8.72 3.03 -0.47
C PHE A 144 -8.68 2.63 -1.93
N MET A 145 -9.60 1.75 -2.31
CA MET A 145 -9.85 1.35 -3.69
C MET A 145 -11.35 1.36 -3.96
N LYS A 146 -11.73 1.96 -5.08
CA LYS A 146 -13.11 1.98 -5.59
C LYS A 146 -13.16 1.16 -6.85
N THR A 147 -14.12 0.26 -6.93
CA THR A 147 -14.40 -0.53 -8.13
C THR A 147 -15.87 -0.36 -8.49
N GLU A 148 -16.14 -0.11 -9.74
CA GLU A 148 -17.48 -0.06 -10.30
C GLU A 148 -17.70 -1.30 -11.16
N TYR A 149 -18.81 -1.98 -10.91
CA TYR A 149 -19.22 -3.18 -11.65
C TYR A 149 -20.08 -2.84 -12.85
N PRO A 150 -20.23 -3.75 -13.83
CA PRO A 150 -21.02 -3.50 -15.04
C PRO A 150 -22.52 -3.21 -14.77
N ASP A 151 -23.04 -3.64 -13.63
CA ASP A 151 -24.42 -3.37 -13.18
C ASP A 151 -24.58 -1.98 -12.53
N GLY A 152 -23.52 -1.18 -12.50
CA GLY A 152 -23.47 0.13 -11.86
C GLY A 152 -23.29 0.11 -10.35
N SER A 153 -23.25 -1.07 -9.71
CA SER A 153 -22.92 -1.20 -8.31
C SER A 153 -21.45 -0.87 -8.04
N LYS A 154 -21.12 -0.47 -6.82
CA LYS A 154 -19.75 -0.08 -6.45
C LYS A 154 -19.31 -0.82 -5.20
N LEU A 155 -18.04 -1.16 -5.19
CA LEU A 155 -17.35 -1.69 -4.02
C LEU A 155 -16.25 -0.71 -3.62
N ILE A 156 -16.24 -0.32 -2.35
CA ILE A 156 -15.18 0.46 -1.75
C ILE A 156 -14.49 -0.41 -0.72
N VAL A 157 -13.20 -0.62 -0.91
CA VAL A 157 -12.31 -1.30 0.04
C VAL A 157 -11.41 -0.24 0.67
N VAL A 158 -11.29 -0.28 2.00
CA VAL A 158 -10.39 0.60 2.75
C VAL A 158 -9.54 -0.26 3.67
N MET A 159 -8.22 -0.06 3.59
CA MET A 159 -7.22 -0.81 4.34
C MET A 159 -6.42 0.12 5.24
N ASP A 160 -6.17 -0.29 6.49
CA ASP A 160 -5.28 0.42 7.41
C ASP A 160 -3.81 0.11 7.03
N CYS A 161 -3.14 1.11 6.49
CA CYS A 161 -1.75 1.05 6.07
C CYS A 161 -0.79 1.71 7.07
N THR A 162 -1.26 2.01 8.28
CA THR A 162 -0.47 2.76 9.28
C THR A 162 0.83 2.04 9.60
N ARG A 163 0.78 0.71 9.71
CA ARG A 163 1.96 -0.12 9.97
C ARG A 163 2.94 -0.10 8.81
N ASP A 164 2.45 -0.28 7.58
CA ASP A 164 3.28 -0.28 6.37
C ASP A 164 4.05 1.03 6.23
N PHE A 165 3.38 2.16 6.51
CA PHE A 165 4.02 3.47 6.52
C PHE A 165 4.98 3.67 7.69
N ALA A 166 4.68 3.12 8.87
CA ALA A 166 5.58 3.20 10.03
C ALA A 166 6.86 2.39 9.78
N ASP A 167 6.74 1.19 9.23
CA ASP A 167 7.88 0.33 8.90
C ASP A 167 8.75 1.00 7.83
N PHE A 168 8.13 1.62 6.82
CA PHE A 168 8.85 2.41 5.82
C PHE A 168 9.57 3.62 6.42
N HIS A 169 8.94 4.38 7.32
CA HIS A 169 9.59 5.49 8.03
C HIS A 169 10.74 5.02 8.92
N THR A 170 10.60 3.87 9.57
CA THR A 170 11.66 3.28 10.37
C THR A 170 12.86 2.92 9.49
N PHE A 171 12.61 2.31 8.33
CA PHE A 171 13.65 2.02 7.34
C PHE A 171 14.38 3.30 6.89
N LEU A 172 13.64 4.39 6.60
CA LEU A 172 14.21 5.69 6.25
C LEU A 172 15.10 6.28 7.35
N SER A 173 14.77 6.03 8.62
CA SER A 173 15.54 6.60 9.74
C SER A 173 16.89 5.90 9.96
N TYR A 174 17.07 4.70 9.41
CA TYR A 174 18.33 3.93 9.48
C TYR A 174 19.17 4.01 8.19
N SER A 175 18.68 4.67 7.14
CA SER A 175 19.40 4.92 5.88
C SER A 175 20.14 6.23 5.90
#